data_f61b0ecb59d569a5d0c46bf23ce9e2b4
#
_entry.id   f61b0ecb59d569a5d0c46bf23ce9e2b4
#
_cell.length_a   1.000
_cell.length_b   1.000
_cell.length_c   1.000
_cell.angle_alpha   90.00
_cell.angle_beta   90.00
_cell.angle_gamma   90.00
#
_symmetry.space_group_name_H-M   'P 1'
#
loop_
_entity.id
_entity.type
_entity.pdbx_description
1 polymer ?
#
loop_
_entity_poly.entity_id
_entity_poly.type
_entity_poly.pdbx_seq_one_letter_code
_entity_poly.pdbx_strand_id
1 'polypeptide(L)'
;MEVGKERIAIIGGGFAGMTAAYELGKRGYQTFLFERMPELGGLAGTFPIEGTRLERGYHHWFTSDTHIVAQMEELGLGDRVMWISSRTGWFYGGKIWNWVTPMDILSFTPLPLVDRFRLGLTALYLQKARNKLDDYEKITAATWLKKYAGRQAWDKAWGPLFRGKFGKEAENIPLVWLWYKTVLRIGSRKGLTKEVLGYPRGSFQVLIDALENAIRKQAGRIYLGTTVKRIVTENGTACGLQFAEDDPSQAAQRELADGNAYASFDRIICTAPSFATLKIVSELPSDYVAKMQAAKYMAAVLLILKMKQSMSPIYWMNVADRSIPFVATIEHTNFIEPKVYNNKRVMYVSNYLDASSPFFQMSREELFNAYLPHLRKINPDFSPDWVEEMWHFKEAAAQPIVPLNYSKQIPDYRTPLRHLYLANTTQIYPEDRGTNYSVRLGQMIARMVEDDMRSENGRNS
;
A
#
# COMPACT_ATOMS: atom_id res chain seq x y z
N MET A 1 -9.73 39.79 19.17
CA MET A 1 -8.59 38.85 19.08
C MET A 1 -8.95 37.86 17.98
N GLU A 2 -8.22 37.83 16.86
CA GLU A 2 -8.34 36.73 15.91
C GLU A 2 -8.02 35.45 16.69
N VAL A 3 -8.99 34.57 16.81
CA VAL A 3 -8.78 33.21 17.34
C VAL A 3 -7.73 32.59 16.45
N GLY A 4 -6.53 32.37 16.99
CA GLY A 4 -5.42 31.79 16.23
C GLY A 4 -5.90 30.48 15.60
N LYS A 5 -5.60 30.28 14.30
CA LYS A 5 -5.95 29.04 13.61
C LYS A 5 -5.32 27.87 14.33
N GLU A 6 -6.13 26.87 14.71
CA GLU A 6 -5.65 25.66 15.38
C GLU A 6 -4.58 24.96 14.53
N ARG A 7 -3.50 24.56 15.20
CA ARG A 7 -2.29 23.96 14.62
C ARG A 7 -2.41 22.43 14.65
N ILE A 8 -2.42 21.82 13.49
CA ILE A 8 -2.57 20.35 13.38
C ILE A 8 -1.29 19.75 12.81
N ALA A 9 -0.62 18.91 13.60
CA ALA A 9 0.53 18.14 13.14
C ALA A 9 0.11 16.84 12.47
N ILE A 10 0.74 16.50 11.36
CA ILE A 10 0.54 15.25 10.63
C ILE A 10 1.90 14.55 10.46
N ILE A 11 2.03 13.35 11.01
CA ILE A 11 3.25 12.55 10.95
C ILE A 11 3.11 11.50 9.84
N GLY A 12 3.92 11.62 8.78
CA GLY A 12 3.95 10.76 7.61
C GLY A 12 3.41 11.41 6.33
N GLY A 13 4.26 11.50 5.32
CA GLY A 13 4.00 12.10 4.00
C GLY A 13 3.49 11.12 2.95
N GLY A 14 2.85 10.01 3.36
CA GLY A 14 2.13 9.10 2.46
C GLY A 14 0.75 9.67 2.07
N PHE A 15 0.00 8.97 1.19
CA PHE A 15 -1.30 9.46 0.72
C PHE A 15 -2.30 9.75 1.84
N ALA A 16 -2.30 8.98 2.94
CA ALA A 16 -3.18 9.25 4.08
C ALA A 16 -2.86 10.61 4.74
N GLY A 17 -1.57 10.87 5.02
CA GLY A 17 -1.15 12.12 5.65
C GLY A 17 -1.31 13.34 4.72
N MET A 18 -0.91 13.22 3.46
CA MET A 18 -1.08 14.29 2.47
C MET A 18 -2.56 14.64 2.27
N THR A 19 -3.43 13.62 2.14
CA THR A 19 -4.88 13.84 2.02
C THR A 19 -5.46 14.47 3.29
N ALA A 20 -5.04 14.03 4.48
CA ALA A 20 -5.49 14.63 5.73
C ALA A 20 -5.09 16.11 5.82
N ALA A 21 -3.84 16.44 5.47
CA ALA A 21 -3.35 17.81 5.44
C ALA A 21 -4.14 18.69 4.45
N TYR A 22 -4.35 18.18 3.24
CA TYR A 22 -5.13 18.85 2.21
C TYR A 22 -6.57 19.11 2.66
N GLU A 23 -7.25 18.09 3.18
CA GLU A 23 -8.64 18.20 3.64
C GLU A 23 -8.81 19.15 4.83
N LEU A 24 -7.88 19.15 5.78
CA LEU A 24 -7.91 20.08 6.91
C LEU A 24 -7.58 21.51 6.47
N GLY A 25 -6.62 21.69 5.56
CA GLY A 25 -6.31 22.99 4.99
C GLY A 25 -7.49 23.63 4.25
N LYS A 26 -8.29 22.85 3.50
CA LYS A 26 -9.57 23.29 2.88
C LYS A 26 -10.57 23.84 3.92
N ARG A 27 -10.53 23.31 5.13
CA ARG A 27 -11.41 23.73 6.24
C ARG A 27 -10.85 24.90 7.04
N GLY A 28 -9.67 25.42 6.64
CA GLY A 28 -9.06 26.62 7.23
C GLY A 28 -8.11 26.34 8.40
N TYR A 29 -7.84 25.08 8.74
CA TYR A 29 -6.88 24.73 9.78
C TYR A 29 -5.43 24.93 9.30
N GLN A 30 -4.52 25.21 10.25
CA GLN A 30 -3.11 25.32 9.94
C GLN A 30 -2.44 23.94 10.06
N THR A 31 -2.02 23.37 8.94
CA THR A 31 -1.46 22.01 8.89
C THR A 31 0.07 22.02 8.79
N PHE A 32 0.70 21.06 9.49
CA PHE A 32 2.14 20.83 9.54
C PHE A 32 2.41 19.36 9.27
N LEU A 33 2.91 19.06 8.07
CA LEU A 33 3.20 17.68 7.62
C LEU A 33 4.71 17.39 7.80
N PHE A 34 5.01 16.32 8.52
CA PHE A 34 6.37 15.87 8.80
C PHE A 34 6.63 14.53 8.12
N GLU A 35 7.64 14.47 7.26
CA GLU A 35 8.07 13.26 6.58
C GLU A 35 9.58 13.04 6.79
N ARG A 36 9.95 11.84 7.25
CA ARG A 36 11.35 11.44 7.49
C ARG A 36 12.17 11.28 6.22
N MET A 37 11.50 10.94 5.11
CA MET A 37 12.15 10.80 3.81
C MET A 37 12.34 12.18 3.15
N PRO A 38 13.29 12.32 2.23
CA PRO A 38 13.49 13.58 1.50
C PRO A 38 12.39 13.85 0.45
N GLU A 39 11.46 12.92 0.24
CA GLU A 39 10.38 13.02 -0.74
C GLU A 39 9.06 12.49 -0.15
N LEU A 40 7.94 13.05 -0.62
CA LEU A 40 6.59 12.60 -0.29
C LEU A 40 6.20 11.31 -1.05
N GLY A 41 5.04 10.73 -0.68
CA GLY A 41 4.42 9.60 -1.38
C GLY A 41 4.39 8.30 -0.58
N GLY A 42 5.23 8.14 0.45
CA GLY A 42 5.27 6.94 1.29
C GLY A 42 5.50 5.68 0.46
N LEU A 43 4.62 4.66 0.60
CA LEU A 43 4.70 3.40 -0.16
C LEU A 43 4.52 3.56 -1.68
N ALA A 44 3.90 4.64 -2.14
CA ALA A 44 3.74 4.98 -3.55
C ALA A 44 4.72 6.08 -4.01
N GLY A 45 5.74 6.37 -3.21
CA GLY A 45 6.83 7.26 -3.57
C GLY A 45 7.54 6.80 -4.84
N THR A 46 8.10 7.75 -5.59
CA THR A 46 8.67 7.53 -6.91
C THR A 46 10.18 7.73 -6.93
N PHE A 47 10.80 7.42 -8.06
CA PHE A 47 12.21 7.70 -8.34
C PHE A 47 12.38 8.11 -9.81
N PRO A 48 13.46 8.84 -10.17
CA PRO A 48 13.70 9.25 -11.55
C PRO A 48 14.15 8.07 -12.41
N ILE A 49 13.61 8.00 -13.64
CA ILE A 49 13.97 7.03 -14.67
C ILE A 49 13.71 7.63 -16.06
N GLU A 50 14.70 7.61 -16.95
CA GLU A 50 14.55 8.03 -18.35
C GLU A 50 13.85 9.40 -18.56
N GLY A 51 14.18 10.39 -17.74
CA GLY A 51 13.59 11.75 -17.82
C GLY A 51 12.16 11.86 -17.27
N THR A 52 11.61 10.79 -16.73
CA THR A 52 10.31 10.75 -16.04
C THR A 52 10.45 10.19 -14.62
N ARG A 53 9.34 9.84 -13.98
CA ARG A 53 9.34 9.19 -12.66
C ARG A 53 8.54 7.90 -12.69
N LEU A 54 8.93 6.95 -11.83
CA LEU A 54 8.28 5.66 -11.66
C LEU A 54 8.17 5.34 -10.17
N GLU A 55 7.13 4.64 -9.74
CA GLU A 55 6.94 4.23 -8.35
C GLU A 55 8.03 3.24 -7.91
N ARG A 56 8.51 3.41 -6.66
CA ARG A 56 9.44 2.45 -6.03
C ARG A 56 8.83 1.06 -5.87
N GLY A 57 7.49 0.98 -5.79
CA GLY A 57 6.69 -0.24 -5.81
C GLY A 57 5.58 -0.10 -6.84
N TYR A 58 5.31 -1.14 -7.60
CA TYR A 58 4.27 -1.13 -8.63
C TYR A 58 2.89 -0.78 -8.04
N HIS A 59 2.19 0.14 -8.69
CA HIS A 59 0.85 0.59 -8.34
C HIS A 59 -0.05 0.67 -9.56
N HIS A 60 -1.32 0.39 -9.36
CA HIS A 60 -2.43 0.64 -10.29
C HIS A 60 -3.73 0.74 -9.49
N TRP A 61 -4.79 1.20 -10.12
CA TRP A 61 -6.13 1.28 -9.53
C TRP A 61 -7.08 0.27 -10.15
N PHE A 62 -8.06 -0.15 -9.38
CA PHE A 62 -9.24 -0.83 -9.88
C PHE A 62 -10.32 0.19 -10.25
N THR A 63 -11.27 -0.20 -11.11
CA THR A 63 -12.39 0.70 -11.50
C THR A 63 -13.30 1.09 -10.33
N SER A 64 -13.21 0.35 -9.22
CA SER A 64 -13.90 0.62 -7.96
C SER A 64 -13.14 1.57 -7.02
N ASP A 65 -11.93 2.00 -7.38
CA ASP A 65 -11.09 2.87 -6.55
C ASP A 65 -11.51 4.35 -6.70
N THR A 66 -12.73 4.65 -6.26
CA THR A 66 -13.40 5.95 -6.49
C THR A 66 -12.82 7.10 -5.69
N HIS A 67 -12.26 6.86 -4.50
CA HIS A 67 -11.72 7.95 -3.66
C HIS A 67 -10.51 8.62 -4.28
N ILE A 68 -9.56 7.85 -4.80
CA ILE A 68 -8.36 8.41 -5.42
C ILE A 68 -8.67 9.05 -6.77
N VAL A 69 -9.62 8.49 -7.53
CA VAL A 69 -10.08 9.09 -8.80
C VAL A 69 -10.78 10.42 -8.54
N ALA A 70 -11.68 10.47 -7.57
CA ALA A 70 -12.35 11.72 -7.18
C ALA A 70 -11.35 12.79 -6.69
N GLN A 71 -10.30 12.38 -5.96
CA GLN A 71 -9.25 13.30 -5.55
C GLN A 71 -8.42 13.81 -6.73
N MET A 72 -8.15 12.97 -7.74
CA MET A 72 -7.52 13.40 -9.00
C MET A 72 -8.39 14.44 -9.71
N GLU A 73 -9.70 14.21 -9.83
CA GLU A 73 -10.65 15.12 -10.44
C GLU A 73 -10.70 16.46 -9.69
N GLU A 74 -10.80 16.42 -8.37
CA GLU A 74 -10.83 17.61 -7.49
C GLU A 74 -9.56 18.48 -7.64
N LEU A 75 -8.42 17.83 -7.84
CA LEU A 75 -7.13 18.52 -8.05
C LEU A 75 -6.90 18.94 -9.52
N GLY A 76 -7.90 18.79 -10.40
CA GLY A 76 -7.81 19.17 -11.81
C GLY A 76 -6.98 18.19 -12.66
N LEU A 77 -6.81 16.95 -12.20
CA LEU A 77 -6.04 15.90 -12.88
C LEU A 77 -6.92 14.80 -13.51
N GLY A 78 -8.22 15.04 -13.65
CA GLY A 78 -9.16 14.03 -14.17
C GLY A 78 -8.80 13.52 -15.58
N ASP A 79 -8.29 14.37 -16.45
CA ASP A 79 -7.82 14.04 -17.79
C ASP A 79 -6.55 13.16 -17.79
N ARG A 80 -5.84 13.07 -16.68
CA ARG A 80 -4.68 12.23 -16.51
C ARG A 80 -5.00 10.81 -16.07
N VAL A 81 -6.22 10.51 -15.70
CA VAL A 81 -6.64 9.15 -15.32
C VAL A 81 -6.78 8.28 -16.58
N MET A 82 -5.91 7.30 -16.72
CA MET A 82 -5.95 6.33 -17.82
C MET A 82 -6.56 5.02 -17.36
N TRP A 83 -7.42 4.42 -18.18
CA TRP A 83 -7.99 3.10 -18.00
C TRP A 83 -7.47 2.16 -19.08
N ILE A 84 -6.62 1.21 -18.72
CA ILE A 84 -5.82 0.40 -19.62
C ILE A 84 -6.16 -1.07 -19.44
N SER A 85 -6.36 -1.78 -20.56
CA SER A 85 -6.50 -3.24 -20.53
C SER A 85 -5.19 -3.89 -20.12
N SER A 86 -5.22 -4.75 -19.11
CA SER A 86 -4.05 -5.44 -18.61
C SER A 86 -4.09 -6.94 -18.91
N ARG A 87 -2.91 -7.56 -18.92
CA ARG A 87 -2.75 -9.02 -19.01
C ARG A 87 -2.15 -9.54 -17.73
N THR A 88 -2.92 -10.35 -17.02
CA THR A 88 -2.46 -11.07 -15.82
C THR A 88 -2.15 -12.50 -16.19
N GLY A 89 -0.99 -13.00 -15.76
CA GLY A 89 -0.51 -14.35 -16.02
C GLY A 89 -0.14 -15.09 -14.74
N TRP A 90 0.08 -16.38 -14.94
CA TRP A 90 0.45 -17.35 -13.91
C TRP A 90 1.61 -18.20 -14.41
N PHE A 91 2.76 -18.12 -13.76
CA PHE A 91 3.89 -19.00 -14.09
C PHE A 91 3.84 -20.25 -13.21
N TYR A 92 3.64 -21.40 -13.83
CA TYR A 92 3.58 -22.69 -13.14
C TYR A 92 4.04 -23.83 -14.08
N GLY A 93 4.92 -24.73 -13.56
CA GLY A 93 5.38 -25.90 -14.29
C GLY A 93 6.14 -25.54 -15.58
N GLY A 94 6.95 -24.48 -15.56
CA GLY A 94 7.75 -24.01 -16.69
C GLY A 94 6.94 -23.35 -17.80
N LYS A 95 5.66 -22.98 -17.56
CA LYS A 95 4.79 -22.36 -18.55
C LYS A 95 4.08 -21.12 -18.00
N ILE A 96 3.83 -20.16 -18.89
CA ILE A 96 3.00 -19.00 -18.62
C ILE A 96 1.55 -19.34 -19.01
N TRP A 97 0.65 -19.20 -18.06
CA TRP A 97 -0.79 -19.37 -18.21
C TRP A 97 -1.48 -18.01 -18.12
N ASN A 98 -2.43 -17.74 -19.00
CA ASN A 98 -3.31 -16.59 -18.80
C ASN A 98 -4.20 -16.81 -17.57
N TRP A 99 -4.54 -15.72 -16.86
CA TRP A 99 -5.34 -15.78 -15.62
C TRP A 99 -6.31 -14.61 -15.53
N VAL A 100 -7.09 -14.37 -16.60
CA VAL A 100 -8.02 -13.24 -16.70
C VAL A 100 -9.46 -13.69 -16.85
N THR A 101 -9.71 -14.70 -17.65
CA THR A 101 -11.07 -15.12 -18.04
C THR A 101 -11.47 -16.44 -17.40
N PRO A 102 -12.79 -16.78 -17.33
CA PRO A 102 -13.22 -18.11 -16.93
C PRO A 102 -12.62 -19.22 -17.80
N MET A 103 -12.42 -18.95 -19.10
CA MET A 103 -11.83 -19.91 -20.04
C MET A 103 -10.34 -20.15 -19.69
N ASP A 104 -9.61 -19.15 -19.20
CA ASP A 104 -8.22 -19.34 -18.74
C ASP A 104 -8.16 -20.32 -17.57
N ILE A 105 -9.12 -20.25 -16.64
CA ILE A 105 -9.22 -21.18 -15.51
C ILE A 105 -9.52 -22.61 -16.04
N LEU A 106 -10.41 -22.74 -17.01
CA LEU A 106 -10.74 -24.03 -17.63
C LEU A 106 -9.57 -24.61 -18.44
N SER A 107 -8.72 -23.77 -19.01
CA SER A 107 -7.52 -24.17 -19.75
C SER A 107 -6.33 -24.53 -18.87
N PHE A 108 -6.36 -24.23 -17.56
CA PHE A 108 -5.26 -24.48 -16.65
C PHE A 108 -5.13 -25.97 -16.33
N THR A 109 -4.47 -26.71 -17.23
CA THR A 109 -4.33 -28.17 -17.15
C THR A 109 -3.53 -28.71 -15.95
N PRO A 110 -2.71 -27.93 -15.22
CA PRO A 110 -2.17 -28.40 -13.95
C PRO A 110 -3.21 -28.80 -12.91
N LEU A 111 -4.47 -28.30 -13.04
CA LEU A 111 -5.60 -28.73 -12.20
C LEU A 111 -6.46 -29.79 -12.90
N PRO A 112 -6.98 -30.80 -12.16
CA PRO A 112 -8.03 -31.67 -12.65
C PRO A 112 -9.26 -30.88 -13.10
N LEU A 113 -9.99 -31.38 -14.10
CA LEU A 113 -11.15 -30.69 -14.67
C LEU A 113 -12.21 -30.34 -13.60
N VAL A 114 -12.46 -31.24 -12.67
CA VAL A 114 -13.43 -31.03 -11.56
C VAL A 114 -12.99 -29.84 -10.70
N ASP A 115 -11.71 -29.74 -10.38
CA ASP A 115 -11.19 -28.64 -9.53
C ASP A 115 -11.21 -27.30 -10.27
N ARG A 116 -11.07 -27.28 -11.61
CA ARG A 116 -11.23 -26.06 -12.41
C ARG A 116 -12.66 -25.53 -12.34
N PHE A 117 -13.67 -26.40 -12.46
CA PHE A 117 -15.07 -26.02 -12.30
C PHE A 117 -15.37 -25.55 -10.88
N ARG A 118 -14.92 -26.28 -9.85
CA ARG A 118 -15.07 -25.89 -8.44
C ARG A 118 -14.44 -24.55 -8.14
N LEU A 119 -13.24 -24.28 -8.69
CA LEU A 119 -12.56 -23.01 -8.56
C LEU A 119 -13.38 -21.86 -9.16
N GLY A 120 -13.93 -22.05 -10.37
CA GLY A 120 -14.82 -21.06 -11.00
C GLY A 120 -16.10 -20.81 -10.17
N LEU A 121 -16.75 -21.87 -9.67
CA LEU A 121 -17.96 -21.76 -8.84
C LEU A 121 -17.66 -21.05 -7.50
N THR A 122 -16.53 -21.32 -6.87
CA THR A 122 -16.13 -20.63 -5.62
C THR A 122 -15.88 -19.14 -5.85
N ALA A 123 -15.29 -18.75 -6.98
CA ALA A 123 -15.10 -17.35 -7.33
C ALA A 123 -16.45 -16.63 -7.56
N LEU A 124 -17.39 -17.25 -8.27
CA LEU A 124 -18.74 -16.72 -8.46
C LEU A 124 -19.53 -16.62 -7.14
N TYR A 125 -19.40 -17.62 -6.28
CA TYR A 125 -20.00 -17.59 -4.95
C TYR A 125 -19.50 -16.41 -4.12
N LEU A 126 -18.17 -16.23 -4.04
CA LEU A 126 -17.56 -15.11 -3.29
C LEU A 126 -17.97 -13.76 -3.87
N GLN A 127 -18.09 -13.64 -5.20
CA GLN A 127 -18.55 -12.40 -5.84
C GLN A 127 -19.97 -12.01 -5.43
N LYS A 128 -20.87 -12.99 -5.33
CA LYS A 128 -22.30 -12.77 -5.01
C LYS A 128 -22.56 -12.67 -3.50
N ALA A 129 -21.66 -13.20 -2.68
CA ALA A 129 -21.80 -13.20 -1.24
C ALA A 129 -21.56 -11.80 -0.69
N ARG A 130 -22.64 -11.12 -0.27
CA ARG A 130 -22.59 -9.80 0.38
C ARG A 130 -22.91 -9.94 1.86
N ASN A 131 -22.42 -8.97 2.68
CA ASN A 131 -22.72 -8.84 4.12
C ASN A 131 -22.36 -10.09 4.96
N LYS A 132 -21.26 -10.77 4.63
CA LYS A 132 -20.76 -11.94 5.35
C LYS A 132 -19.42 -11.71 6.05
N LEU A 133 -19.13 -10.47 6.43
CA LEU A 133 -17.88 -10.10 7.11
C LEU A 133 -17.68 -10.99 8.35
N ASP A 134 -18.65 -11.03 9.24
CA ASP A 134 -18.59 -11.78 10.50
C ASP A 134 -18.34 -13.29 10.34
N ASP A 135 -18.83 -13.87 9.23
CA ASP A 135 -18.60 -15.28 8.95
C ASP A 135 -17.23 -15.52 8.34
N TYR A 136 -16.81 -14.63 7.43
CA TYR A 136 -15.58 -14.80 6.66
C TYR A 136 -14.32 -14.43 7.44
N GLU A 137 -14.43 -13.65 8.48
CA GLU A 137 -13.28 -13.36 9.34
C GLU A 137 -13.02 -14.45 10.39
N LYS A 138 -13.96 -15.40 10.61
CA LYS A 138 -13.83 -16.53 11.55
C LYS A 138 -13.14 -17.76 10.95
N ILE A 139 -13.03 -17.83 9.63
CA ILE A 139 -12.46 -18.98 8.91
C ILE A 139 -11.28 -18.55 8.04
N THR A 140 -10.26 -19.39 7.92
CA THR A 140 -9.14 -19.10 7.02
C THR A 140 -9.51 -19.39 5.57
N ALA A 141 -8.93 -18.60 4.65
CA ALA A 141 -9.07 -18.83 3.21
C ALA A 141 -8.58 -20.23 2.80
N ALA A 142 -7.50 -20.71 3.42
CA ALA A 142 -6.94 -22.02 3.18
C ALA A 142 -7.94 -23.14 3.50
N THR A 143 -8.54 -23.10 4.70
CA THR A 143 -9.55 -24.10 5.13
C THR A 143 -10.74 -24.09 4.20
N TRP A 144 -11.26 -22.90 3.87
CA TRP A 144 -12.43 -22.76 3.02
C TRP A 144 -12.16 -23.22 1.58
N LEU A 145 -11.03 -22.81 0.99
CA LEU A 145 -10.66 -23.20 -0.39
C LEU A 145 -10.39 -24.70 -0.51
N LYS A 146 -9.67 -25.30 0.44
CA LYS A 146 -9.43 -26.76 0.44
C LYS A 146 -10.74 -27.55 0.47
N LYS A 147 -11.74 -27.08 1.21
CA LYS A 147 -13.08 -27.70 1.31
C LYS A 147 -13.89 -27.53 0.04
N TYR A 148 -13.98 -26.32 -0.53
CA TYR A 148 -14.93 -26.00 -1.61
C TYR A 148 -14.31 -25.99 -3.00
N ALA A 149 -13.09 -25.50 -3.17
CA ALA A 149 -12.38 -25.50 -4.46
C ALA A 149 -11.53 -26.76 -4.68
N GLY A 150 -11.18 -27.46 -3.61
CA GLY A 150 -10.34 -28.65 -3.65
C GLY A 150 -8.89 -28.40 -3.21
N ARG A 151 -8.24 -29.45 -2.68
CA ARG A 151 -6.86 -29.35 -2.18
C ARG A 151 -5.88 -28.96 -3.29
N GLN A 152 -6.03 -29.52 -4.50
CA GLN A 152 -5.16 -29.18 -5.62
C GLN A 152 -5.32 -27.73 -6.09
N ALA A 153 -6.55 -27.17 -6.02
CA ALA A 153 -6.80 -25.75 -6.31
C ALA A 153 -6.06 -24.85 -5.30
N TRP A 154 -6.03 -25.23 -4.02
CA TRP A 154 -5.18 -24.57 -3.05
C TRP A 154 -3.69 -24.71 -3.39
N ASP A 155 -3.18 -25.92 -3.60
CA ASP A 155 -1.76 -26.19 -3.74
C ASP A 155 -1.14 -25.54 -4.97
N LYS A 156 -1.85 -25.46 -6.10
CA LYS A 156 -1.35 -25.04 -7.42
C LYS A 156 -1.82 -23.65 -7.88
N ALA A 157 -2.94 -23.16 -7.31
CA ALA A 157 -3.48 -21.85 -7.67
C ALA A 157 -3.37 -20.86 -6.50
N TRP A 158 -4.22 -20.93 -5.50
CA TRP A 158 -4.29 -19.93 -4.45
C TRP A 158 -3.14 -19.97 -3.44
N GLY A 159 -2.73 -21.15 -3.01
CA GLY A 159 -1.68 -21.31 -2.01
C GLY A 159 -0.33 -20.68 -2.41
N PRO A 160 0.14 -20.78 -3.67
CA PRO A 160 1.32 -20.05 -4.12
C PRO A 160 1.17 -18.55 -3.94
N LEU A 161 0.02 -17.97 -4.32
CA LEU A 161 -0.27 -16.53 -4.14
C LEU A 161 -0.25 -16.12 -2.65
N PHE A 162 -0.91 -16.91 -1.81
CA PHE A 162 -0.94 -16.64 -0.37
C PHE A 162 0.44 -16.76 0.26
N ARG A 163 1.20 -17.82 -0.07
CA ARG A 163 2.58 -17.99 0.42
C ARG A 163 3.49 -16.87 -0.07
N GLY A 164 3.35 -16.50 -1.34
CA GLY A 164 4.10 -15.38 -1.90
C GLY A 164 3.83 -14.07 -1.17
N LYS A 165 2.59 -13.80 -0.80
CA LYS A 165 2.19 -12.53 -0.18
C LYS A 165 2.33 -12.52 1.35
N PHE A 166 2.12 -13.65 2.02
CA PHE A 166 2.00 -13.73 3.47
C PHE A 166 3.00 -14.71 4.13
N GLY A 167 3.90 -15.29 3.34
CA GLY A 167 4.94 -16.19 3.83
C GLY A 167 4.38 -17.35 4.67
N LYS A 168 4.90 -17.50 5.89
CA LYS A 168 4.49 -18.52 6.85
C LYS A 168 3.05 -18.36 7.36
N GLU A 169 2.49 -17.15 7.26
CA GLU A 169 1.10 -16.88 7.70
C GLU A 169 0.04 -17.24 6.64
N ALA A 170 0.45 -17.74 5.48
CA ALA A 170 -0.45 -18.04 4.33
C ALA A 170 -1.67 -18.90 4.68
N GLU A 171 -1.52 -19.89 5.58
CA GLU A 171 -2.60 -20.77 6.02
C GLU A 171 -3.54 -20.11 7.05
N ASN A 172 -3.11 -19.00 7.68
CA ASN A 172 -3.81 -18.29 8.74
C ASN A 172 -4.60 -17.08 8.26
N ILE A 173 -4.49 -16.71 6.98
CA ILE A 173 -5.16 -15.53 6.42
C ILE A 173 -6.68 -15.73 6.41
N PRO A 174 -7.47 -14.78 6.94
CA PRO A 174 -8.94 -14.84 6.94
C PRO A 174 -9.52 -14.91 5.52
N LEU A 175 -10.63 -15.62 5.36
CA LEU A 175 -11.36 -15.71 4.09
C LEU A 175 -11.83 -14.35 3.59
N VAL A 176 -12.10 -13.42 4.48
CA VAL A 176 -12.54 -12.06 4.15
C VAL A 176 -11.56 -11.34 3.21
N TRP A 177 -10.25 -11.55 3.36
CA TRP A 177 -9.25 -10.99 2.46
C TRP A 177 -9.42 -11.53 1.02
N LEU A 178 -9.58 -12.84 0.86
CA LEU A 178 -9.81 -13.46 -0.44
C LEU A 178 -11.15 -13.01 -1.06
N TRP A 179 -12.19 -12.95 -0.24
CA TRP A 179 -13.51 -12.47 -0.66
C TRP A 179 -13.40 -11.06 -1.25
N TYR A 180 -12.78 -10.15 -0.52
CA TYR A 180 -12.66 -8.76 -0.95
C TYR A 180 -11.82 -8.65 -2.24
N LYS A 181 -10.68 -9.36 -2.33
CA LYS A 181 -9.86 -9.42 -3.55
C LYS A 181 -10.64 -9.97 -4.75
N THR A 182 -11.49 -10.97 -4.53
CA THR A 182 -12.32 -11.55 -5.59
C THR A 182 -13.37 -10.54 -6.08
N VAL A 183 -14.04 -9.84 -5.16
CA VAL A 183 -15.03 -8.81 -5.50
C VAL A 183 -14.40 -7.67 -6.29
N LEU A 184 -13.25 -7.14 -5.85
CA LEU A 184 -12.53 -6.06 -6.54
C LEU A 184 -12.13 -6.46 -7.97
N ARG A 185 -11.45 -7.60 -8.13
CA ARG A 185 -10.95 -8.04 -9.44
C ARG A 185 -12.07 -8.33 -10.43
N ILE A 186 -13.15 -8.98 -9.97
CA ILE A 186 -14.29 -9.25 -10.85
C ILE A 186 -15.02 -7.95 -11.18
N GLY A 187 -15.14 -7.02 -10.23
CA GLY A 187 -15.73 -5.70 -10.44
C GLY A 187 -14.99 -4.82 -11.46
N SER A 188 -13.68 -5.03 -11.59
CA SER A 188 -12.85 -4.27 -12.55
C SER A 188 -12.83 -4.85 -13.97
N ARG A 189 -13.68 -5.81 -14.27
CA ARG A 189 -13.77 -6.39 -15.62
C ARG A 189 -14.80 -5.66 -16.48
N LYS A 190 -14.40 -5.30 -17.70
CA LYS A 190 -15.35 -4.91 -18.77
C LYS A 190 -15.80 -6.19 -19.49
N GLY A 191 -16.99 -6.69 -19.11
CA GLY A 191 -17.49 -7.97 -19.58
C GLY A 191 -16.72 -9.17 -19.01
N LEU A 192 -16.71 -10.29 -19.72
CA LEU A 192 -16.05 -11.53 -19.29
C LEU A 192 -14.57 -11.65 -19.73
N THR A 193 -14.06 -10.70 -20.51
CA THR A 193 -12.83 -10.93 -21.30
C THR A 193 -11.64 -10.02 -21.00
N LYS A 194 -11.84 -8.86 -20.36
CA LYS A 194 -10.73 -7.90 -20.16
C LYS A 194 -10.74 -7.35 -18.73
N GLU A 195 -9.61 -7.48 -18.06
CA GLU A 195 -9.31 -6.72 -16.86
C GLU A 195 -8.86 -5.32 -17.27
N VAL A 196 -9.44 -4.29 -16.66
CA VAL A 196 -9.09 -2.89 -16.88
C VAL A 196 -8.56 -2.32 -15.58
N LEU A 197 -7.39 -1.72 -15.65
CA LEU A 197 -6.73 -1.10 -14.51
C LEU A 197 -6.50 0.39 -14.79
N GLY A 198 -6.52 1.18 -13.73
CA GLY A 198 -6.29 2.62 -13.78
C GLY A 198 -4.85 2.97 -13.47
N TYR A 199 -4.33 4.02 -14.11
CA TYR A 199 -3.01 4.57 -13.84
C TYR A 199 -2.97 6.06 -14.19
N PRO A 200 -2.25 6.91 -13.44
CA PRO A 200 -2.12 8.33 -13.76
C PRO A 200 -1.08 8.55 -14.85
N ARG A 201 -1.45 9.31 -15.89
CA ARG A 201 -0.47 9.73 -16.91
C ARG A 201 0.61 10.61 -16.26
N GLY A 202 1.86 10.16 -16.32
CA GLY A 202 3.01 10.83 -15.69
C GLY A 202 3.36 10.28 -14.30
N SER A 203 2.94 9.05 -13.99
CA SER A 203 3.15 8.34 -12.72
C SER A 203 2.34 8.92 -11.54
N PHE A 204 2.39 8.24 -10.38
CA PHE A 204 1.77 8.77 -9.15
C PHE A 204 2.41 10.09 -8.66
N GLN A 205 3.56 10.46 -9.21
CA GLN A 205 4.20 11.74 -8.91
C GLN A 205 3.28 12.93 -9.20
N VAL A 206 2.48 12.85 -10.28
CA VAL A 206 1.58 13.97 -10.62
C VAL A 206 0.53 14.25 -9.55
N LEU A 207 0.07 13.22 -8.86
CA LEU A 207 -0.85 13.39 -7.73
C LEU A 207 -0.13 13.85 -6.46
N ILE A 208 1.09 13.34 -6.22
CA ILE A 208 1.95 13.79 -5.11
C ILE A 208 2.23 15.29 -5.24
N ASP A 209 2.68 15.74 -6.41
CA ASP A 209 2.97 17.15 -6.68
C ASP A 209 1.73 18.04 -6.54
N ALA A 210 0.59 17.57 -7.04
CA ALA A 210 -0.66 18.32 -6.93
C ALA A 210 -1.14 18.48 -5.50
N LEU A 211 -1.04 17.41 -4.68
CA LEU A 211 -1.35 17.46 -3.25
C LEU A 211 -0.38 18.38 -2.50
N GLU A 212 0.92 18.24 -2.74
CA GLU A 212 1.92 19.13 -2.13
C GLU A 212 1.64 20.60 -2.44
N ASN A 213 1.41 20.92 -3.72
CA ASN A 213 1.10 22.28 -4.16
C ASN A 213 -0.21 22.79 -3.53
N ALA A 214 -1.23 21.95 -3.43
CA ALA A 214 -2.51 22.33 -2.83
C ALA A 214 -2.38 22.60 -1.32
N ILE A 215 -1.64 21.76 -0.58
CA ILE A 215 -1.34 21.96 0.84
C ILE A 215 -0.61 23.29 1.05
N ARG A 216 0.43 23.57 0.27
CA ARG A 216 1.19 24.82 0.37
C ARG A 216 0.35 26.07 0.03
N LYS A 217 -0.52 25.98 -0.99
CA LYS A 217 -1.47 27.07 -1.34
C LYS A 217 -2.47 27.37 -0.20
N GLN A 218 -2.77 26.40 0.63
CA GLN A 218 -3.62 26.54 1.82
C GLN A 218 -2.84 27.01 3.07
N ALA A 219 -1.59 27.49 2.90
CA ALA A 219 -0.67 27.84 3.95
C ALA A 219 -0.25 26.67 4.87
N GLY A 220 -0.43 25.44 4.43
CA GLY A 220 0.10 24.25 5.09
C GLY A 220 1.64 24.19 4.92
N ARG A 221 2.33 23.75 5.95
CA ARG A 221 3.79 23.59 5.96
C ARG A 221 4.19 22.13 5.84
N ILE A 222 5.21 21.86 5.04
CA ILE A 222 5.73 20.51 4.78
C ILE A 222 7.21 20.49 5.11
N TYR A 223 7.60 19.59 6.01
CA TYR A 223 8.96 19.37 6.49
C TYR A 223 9.42 17.98 6.05
N LEU A 224 10.29 17.93 5.06
CA LEU A 224 10.92 16.72 4.54
C LEU A 224 12.23 16.43 5.27
N GLY A 225 12.69 15.16 5.25
CA GLY A 225 13.88 14.73 5.99
C GLY A 225 13.73 14.89 7.50
N THR A 226 12.51 15.07 8.01
CA THR A 226 12.25 15.45 9.40
C THR A 226 11.67 14.28 10.17
N THR A 227 12.45 13.76 11.11
CA THR A 227 12.10 12.60 11.93
C THR A 227 11.52 13.06 13.27
N VAL A 228 10.27 12.70 13.53
CA VAL A 228 9.66 12.86 14.85
C VAL A 228 10.24 11.82 15.79
N LYS A 229 10.89 12.26 16.87
CA LYS A 229 11.49 11.42 17.91
C LYS A 229 10.48 11.02 18.98
N ARG A 230 9.58 11.95 19.33
CA ARG A 230 8.58 11.73 20.39
C ARG A 230 7.34 12.59 20.17
N ILE A 231 6.16 12.05 20.47
CA ILE A 231 4.93 12.80 20.70
C ILE A 231 4.88 13.16 22.19
N VAL A 232 4.81 14.44 22.48
CA VAL A 232 4.76 14.96 23.86
C VAL A 232 3.34 14.92 24.36
N THR A 233 3.16 14.45 25.59
CA THR A 233 1.88 14.32 26.26
C THR A 233 1.90 15.00 27.61
N GLU A 234 0.83 15.68 27.97
CA GLU A 234 0.61 16.30 29.25
C GLU A 234 -0.80 15.95 29.76
N ASN A 235 -0.90 15.40 30.96
CA ASN A 235 -2.17 15.02 31.58
C ASN A 235 -3.07 14.16 30.65
N GLY A 236 -2.48 13.17 29.93
CA GLY A 236 -3.20 12.29 29.01
C GLY A 236 -3.65 12.96 27.70
N THR A 237 -3.06 14.11 27.36
CA THR A 237 -3.34 14.85 26.13
C THR A 237 -2.05 15.01 25.31
N ALA A 238 -2.08 14.67 24.05
CA ALA A 238 -0.96 14.96 23.13
C ALA A 238 -0.97 16.45 22.81
N CYS A 239 0.16 17.11 23.04
CA CYS A 239 0.29 18.58 22.95
C CYS A 239 1.47 19.05 22.10
N GLY A 240 2.36 18.15 21.64
CA GLY A 240 3.51 18.60 20.86
C GLY A 240 4.37 17.47 20.30
N LEU A 241 5.39 17.88 19.55
CA LEU A 241 6.37 17.00 18.91
C LEU A 241 7.80 17.41 19.29
N GLN A 242 8.62 16.40 19.58
CA GLN A 242 10.08 16.53 19.60
C GLN A 242 10.64 15.85 18.35
N PHE A 243 11.64 16.48 17.75
CA PHE A 243 12.30 15.99 16.54
C PHE A 243 13.65 15.34 16.87
N ALA A 244 14.16 14.54 15.94
CA ALA A 244 15.49 13.94 16.03
C ALA A 244 16.61 15.00 16.01
N GLU A 245 17.84 14.56 16.27
CA GLU A 245 19.02 15.46 16.37
C GLU A 245 19.79 15.54 15.03
N ASP A 246 19.13 15.27 13.90
CA ASP A 246 19.66 15.45 12.55
C ASP A 246 19.31 16.84 11.98
N ASP A 247 20.02 17.30 10.95
CA ASP A 247 19.96 18.69 10.50
C ASP A 247 18.56 19.16 10.08
N PRO A 248 17.79 18.48 9.19
CA PRO A 248 16.45 18.93 8.85
C PRO A 248 15.50 18.93 10.04
N SER A 249 15.59 17.92 10.91
CA SER A 249 14.74 17.81 12.11
C SER A 249 15.06 18.88 13.14
N GLN A 250 16.32 19.22 13.32
CA GLN A 250 16.76 20.30 14.20
C GLN A 250 16.36 21.69 13.68
N ALA A 251 16.35 21.89 12.37
CA ALA A 251 15.85 23.12 11.77
C ALA A 251 14.34 23.28 12.06
N ALA A 252 13.54 22.22 11.87
CA ALA A 252 12.13 22.19 12.22
C ALA A 252 11.90 22.43 13.73
N GLN A 253 12.72 21.82 14.61
CA GLN A 253 12.65 22.02 16.06
C GLN A 253 12.87 23.49 16.41
N ARG A 254 13.94 24.13 15.90
CA ARG A 254 14.23 25.54 16.16
C ARG A 254 13.13 26.48 15.66
N GLU A 255 12.61 26.24 14.45
CA GLU A 255 11.57 27.07 13.86
C GLU A 255 10.23 26.97 14.62
N LEU A 256 9.83 25.74 14.99
CA LEU A 256 8.48 25.48 15.49
C LEU A 256 8.35 25.52 17.02
N ALA A 257 9.43 25.22 17.73
CA ALA A 257 9.42 25.21 19.20
C ALA A 257 9.66 26.57 19.82
N ASP A 258 10.20 27.55 19.06
CA ASP A 258 10.43 28.91 19.53
C ASP A 258 11.18 28.96 20.88
N GLY A 259 12.27 28.19 21.00
CA GLY A 259 13.08 28.08 22.21
C GLY A 259 12.54 27.10 23.26
N ASN A 260 11.39 26.50 23.07
CA ASN A 260 10.83 25.46 23.96
C ASN A 260 11.45 24.07 23.70
N ALA A 261 11.23 23.14 24.62
CA ALA A 261 11.71 21.76 24.50
C ALA A 261 11.00 20.96 23.40
N TYR A 262 9.84 21.42 22.95
CA TYR A 262 9.05 20.79 21.90
C TYR A 262 8.20 21.81 21.12
N ALA A 263 7.82 21.44 19.89
CA ALA A 263 6.87 22.20 19.08
C ALA A 263 5.44 21.87 19.48
N SER A 264 4.64 22.89 19.86
CA SER A 264 3.25 22.71 20.34
C SER A 264 2.25 22.61 19.20
N PHE A 265 1.27 21.72 19.36
CA PHE A 265 0.17 21.49 18.40
C PHE A 265 -1.13 21.19 19.15
N ASP A 266 -2.26 21.65 18.60
CA ASP A 266 -3.59 21.41 19.17
C ASP A 266 -4.08 20.00 18.90
N ARG A 267 -3.71 19.41 17.76
CA ARG A 267 -4.04 18.03 17.37
C ARG A 267 -2.87 17.39 16.64
N ILE A 268 -2.74 16.07 16.78
CA ILE A 268 -1.69 15.28 16.14
C ILE A 268 -2.31 14.08 15.45
N ILE A 269 -2.06 13.93 14.15
CA ILE A 269 -2.43 12.76 13.34
C ILE A 269 -1.17 11.97 13.03
N CYS A 270 -1.11 10.71 13.47
CA CYS A 270 0.00 9.81 13.16
C CYS A 270 -0.42 8.81 12.08
N THR A 271 0.23 8.86 10.91
CA THR A 271 -0.01 7.92 9.82
C THR A 271 1.12 6.89 9.65
N ALA A 272 2.09 6.91 10.56
CA ALA A 272 3.18 5.96 10.58
C ALA A 272 2.70 4.53 10.88
N PRO A 273 3.43 3.48 10.42
CA PRO A 273 3.12 2.10 10.78
C PRO A 273 3.04 1.91 12.31
N SER A 274 2.17 1.00 12.77
CA SER A 274 1.89 0.81 14.21
C SER A 274 3.16 0.61 15.05
N PHE A 275 4.12 -0.19 14.57
CA PHE A 275 5.38 -0.40 15.30
C PHE A 275 6.28 0.85 15.37
N ALA A 276 6.19 1.74 14.39
CA ALA A 276 6.92 3.01 14.41
C ALA A 276 6.21 4.02 15.33
N THR A 277 4.88 4.07 15.31
CA THR A 277 4.09 4.88 16.23
C THR A 277 4.37 4.51 17.68
N LEU A 278 4.43 3.20 18.02
CA LEU A 278 4.75 2.72 19.37
C LEU A 278 6.16 3.13 19.86
N LYS A 279 7.07 3.48 18.96
CA LYS A 279 8.39 3.98 19.35
C LYS A 279 8.41 5.46 19.74
N ILE A 280 7.44 6.23 19.26
CA ILE A 280 7.36 7.68 19.48
C ILE A 280 6.26 8.10 20.46
N VAL A 281 5.42 7.15 20.92
CA VAL A 281 4.38 7.35 21.92
C VAL A 281 4.58 6.37 23.07
N SER A 282 4.85 6.86 24.27
CA SER A 282 5.19 6.02 25.43
C SER A 282 4.02 5.73 26.37
N GLU A 283 2.92 6.48 26.31
CA GLU A 283 1.88 6.51 27.33
C GLU A 283 0.57 5.85 26.92
N LEU A 284 0.60 4.99 25.89
CA LEU A 284 -0.60 4.26 25.46
C LEU A 284 -0.91 3.12 26.42
N PRO A 285 -2.19 2.90 26.81
CA PRO A 285 -2.62 1.77 27.60
C PRO A 285 -2.30 0.43 26.91
N SER A 286 -2.06 -0.59 27.73
CA SER A 286 -1.61 -1.91 27.25
C SER A 286 -2.60 -2.61 26.32
N ASP A 287 -3.88 -2.43 26.51
CA ASP A 287 -4.94 -2.96 25.64
C ASP A 287 -4.92 -2.32 24.24
N TYR A 288 -4.69 -1.00 24.15
CA TYR A 288 -4.53 -0.33 22.87
C TYR A 288 -3.23 -0.71 22.18
N VAL A 289 -2.13 -0.83 22.93
CA VAL A 289 -0.85 -1.35 22.43
C VAL A 289 -1.04 -2.75 21.85
N ALA A 290 -1.77 -3.63 22.53
CA ALA A 290 -2.08 -4.97 22.04
C ALA A 290 -2.83 -4.96 20.71
N LYS A 291 -3.83 -4.07 20.55
CA LYS A 291 -4.51 -3.86 19.27
C LYS A 291 -3.54 -3.40 18.16
N MET A 292 -2.65 -2.44 18.44
CA MET A 292 -1.65 -1.98 17.47
C MET A 292 -0.65 -3.07 17.06
N GLN A 293 -0.41 -4.05 17.92
CA GLN A 293 0.48 -5.19 17.68
C GLN A 293 -0.22 -6.40 17.06
N ALA A 294 -1.57 -6.42 17.00
CA ALA A 294 -2.33 -7.54 16.45
C ALA A 294 -2.03 -7.80 14.96
N ALA A 295 -1.87 -6.75 14.17
CA ALA A 295 -1.45 -6.86 12.79
C ALA A 295 0.07 -6.89 12.67
N LYS A 296 0.60 -7.99 12.12
CA LYS A 296 2.00 -8.09 11.73
C LYS A 296 2.23 -7.46 10.36
N TYR A 297 3.50 -7.32 9.96
CA TYR A 297 3.84 -6.83 8.63
C TYR A 297 4.75 -7.81 7.89
N MET A 298 4.45 -8.01 6.60
CA MET A 298 5.45 -8.52 5.66
C MET A 298 6.27 -7.35 5.14
N ALA A 299 7.56 -7.54 5.06
CA ALA A 299 8.44 -6.68 4.30
C ALA A 299 8.31 -6.97 2.80
N ALA A 300 8.73 -6.03 1.97
CA ALA A 300 8.89 -6.22 0.54
C ALA A 300 10.29 -5.82 0.09
N VAL A 301 10.81 -6.59 -0.84
CA VAL A 301 12.00 -6.23 -1.61
C VAL A 301 11.64 -6.20 -3.08
N LEU A 302 12.02 -5.12 -3.75
CA LEU A 302 11.75 -4.88 -5.15
C LEU A 302 13.06 -4.62 -5.87
N LEU A 303 13.32 -5.44 -6.87
CA LEU A 303 14.38 -5.22 -7.84
C LEU A 303 13.72 -4.72 -9.13
N ILE A 304 14.08 -3.53 -9.58
CA ILE A 304 13.55 -2.94 -10.81
C ILE A 304 14.65 -3.01 -11.87
N LEU A 305 14.31 -3.56 -13.02
CA LEU A 305 15.22 -3.74 -14.13
C LEU A 305 14.79 -2.84 -15.30
N LYS A 306 15.70 -2.00 -15.77
CA LYS A 306 15.60 -1.34 -17.07
C LYS A 306 16.30 -2.22 -18.10
N MET A 307 15.57 -2.62 -19.14
CA MET A 307 16.00 -3.66 -20.06
C MET A 307 15.87 -3.22 -21.53
N LYS A 308 16.69 -3.82 -22.38
CA LYS A 308 16.64 -3.67 -23.85
C LYS A 308 15.47 -4.44 -24.47
N GLN A 309 15.09 -5.56 -23.88
CA GLN A 309 14.10 -6.51 -24.39
C GLN A 309 13.03 -6.84 -23.35
N SER A 310 11.86 -7.27 -23.82
CA SER A 310 10.74 -7.68 -22.99
C SER A 310 10.95 -9.08 -22.43
N MET A 311 10.62 -9.26 -21.16
CA MET A 311 10.67 -10.56 -20.49
C MET A 311 9.54 -11.49 -20.93
N SER A 312 8.34 -10.93 -21.11
CA SER A 312 7.11 -11.64 -21.50
C SER A 312 6.05 -10.65 -21.97
N PRO A 313 4.96 -11.12 -22.64
CA PRO A 313 3.84 -10.24 -22.99
C PRO A 313 2.88 -9.95 -21.83
N ILE A 314 3.21 -10.38 -20.61
CA ILE A 314 2.35 -10.25 -19.42
C ILE A 314 2.73 -9.01 -18.63
N TYR A 315 1.73 -8.21 -18.25
CA TYR A 315 1.94 -7.09 -17.33
C TYR A 315 2.20 -7.59 -15.90
N TRP A 316 1.25 -8.36 -15.36
CA TRP A 316 1.35 -8.90 -14.01
C TRP A 316 1.42 -10.41 -14.02
N MET A 317 2.57 -10.96 -13.76
CA MET A 317 2.78 -12.40 -13.68
C MET A 317 2.98 -12.85 -12.25
N ASN A 318 2.04 -13.64 -11.74
CA ASN A 318 2.21 -14.33 -10.46
C ASN A 318 3.09 -15.56 -10.67
N VAL A 319 4.09 -15.74 -9.82
CA VAL A 319 4.99 -16.88 -9.86
C VAL A 319 4.53 -17.91 -8.84
N ALA A 320 3.96 -19.01 -9.33
CA ALA A 320 3.41 -20.07 -8.49
C ALA A 320 4.38 -21.25 -8.32
N ASP A 321 5.48 -21.27 -9.03
CA ASP A 321 6.51 -22.29 -8.91
C ASP A 321 7.32 -22.07 -7.62
N ARG A 322 7.28 -23.04 -6.70
CA ARG A 322 7.97 -22.98 -5.41
C ARG A 322 9.50 -22.96 -5.50
N SER A 323 10.06 -23.36 -6.65
CA SER A 323 11.51 -23.33 -6.87
C SER A 323 12.05 -21.94 -7.22
N ILE A 324 11.14 -20.94 -7.36
CA ILE A 324 11.47 -19.55 -7.66
C ILE A 324 11.27 -18.73 -6.38
N PRO A 325 12.29 -17.97 -5.94
CA PRO A 325 12.27 -17.30 -4.63
C PRO A 325 11.50 -15.97 -4.58
N PHE A 326 11.02 -15.47 -5.72
CA PHE A 326 10.20 -14.25 -5.78
C PHE A 326 8.76 -14.57 -6.19
N VAL A 327 7.84 -13.66 -5.89
CA VAL A 327 6.40 -13.92 -5.96
C VAL A 327 5.73 -13.42 -7.24
N ALA A 328 6.33 -12.43 -7.89
CA ALA A 328 5.80 -11.87 -9.13
C ALA A 328 6.87 -11.15 -9.94
N THR A 329 6.64 -11.11 -11.26
CA THR A 329 7.26 -10.12 -12.14
C THR A 329 6.17 -9.21 -12.70
N ILE A 330 6.41 -7.90 -12.65
CA ILE A 330 5.48 -6.91 -13.18
C ILE A 330 6.22 -6.12 -14.27
N GLU A 331 5.99 -6.49 -15.53
CA GLU A 331 6.58 -5.76 -16.64
C GLU A 331 5.73 -4.53 -16.94
N HIS A 332 6.11 -3.44 -16.30
CA HIS A 332 5.39 -2.16 -16.32
C HIS A 332 5.15 -1.66 -17.75
N THR A 333 6.10 -1.89 -18.63
CA THR A 333 6.02 -1.47 -20.04
C THR A 333 5.16 -2.37 -20.94
N ASN A 334 4.49 -3.38 -20.37
CA ASN A 334 3.34 -4.05 -20.99
C ASN A 334 2.00 -3.42 -20.58
N PHE A 335 2.03 -2.42 -19.71
CA PHE A 335 0.88 -1.67 -19.23
C PHE A 335 0.98 -0.19 -19.66
N ILE A 336 2.15 0.42 -19.47
CA ILE A 336 2.47 1.77 -19.94
C ILE A 336 3.41 1.65 -21.14
N GLU A 337 3.14 2.43 -22.20
CA GLU A 337 3.90 2.34 -23.44
C GLU A 337 5.40 2.62 -23.21
N PRO A 338 6.30 1.79 -23.79
CA PRO A 338 7.74 1.94 -23.62
C PRO A 338 8.29 3.30 -24.04
N LYS A 339 7.61 4.01 -24.95
CA LYS A 339 8.00 5.35 -25.37
C LYS A 339 8.09 6.36 -24.21
N VAL A 340 7.33 6.15 -23.12
CA VAL A 340 7.41 6.96 -21.90
C VAL A 340 8.79 6.81 -21.24
N TYR A 341 9.47 5.71 -21.47
CA TYR A 341 10.78 5.35 -20.93
C TYR A 341 11.84 5.21 -22.04
N ASN A 342 11.85 6.12 -23.01
CA ASN A 342 12.79 6.13 -24.14
C ASN A 342 12.88 4.77 -24.87
N ASN A 343 11.74 4.09 -25.04
CA ASN A 343 11.59 2.75 -25.63
C ASN A 343 12.32 1.63 -24.85
N LYS A 344 12.71 1.87 -23.59
CA LYS A 344 13.22 0.84 -22.69
C LYS A 344 12.10 0.00 -22.11
N ARG A 345 12.41 -1.22 -21.72
CA ARG A 345 11.53 -2.09 -20.99
C ARG A 345 11.79 -1.95 -19.49
N VAL A 346 10.73 -1.90 -18.70
CA VAL A 346 10.84 -1.76 -17.25
C VAL A 346 10.07 -2.87 -16.58
N MET A 347 10.74 -3.63 -15.73
CA MET A 347 10.17 -4.76 -15.01
C MET A 347 10.53 -4.71 -13.52
N TYR A 348 9.55 -4.91 -12.68
CA TYR A 348 9.75 -5.20 -11.26
C TYR A 348 9.85 -6.70 -11.04
N VAL A 349 10.82 -7.14 -10.25
CA VAL A 349 10.85 -8.46 -9.60
C VAL A 349 10.51 -8.24 -8.15
N SER A 350 9.37 -8.74 -7.73
CA SER A 350 8.78 -8.46 -6.42
C SER A 350 8.81 -9.66 -5.50
N ASN A 351 9.21 -9.44 -4.25
CA ASN A 351 9.15 -10.45 -3.21
C ASN A 351 8.60 -9.85 -1.92
N TYR A 352 7.63 -10.56 -1.29
CA TYR A 352 7.20 -10.32 0.08
C TYR A 352 7.83 -11.37 0.98
N LEU A 353 8.42 -10.92 2.08
CA LEU A 353 9.20 -11.80 2.94
C LEU A 353 9.26 -11.26 4.37
N ASP A 354 9.75 -12.06 5.28
CA ASP A 354 10.11 -11.60 6.62
C ASP A 354 11.33 -10.67 6.55
N ALA A 355 11.34 -9.59 7.31
CA ALA A 355 12.47 -8.65 7.32
C ALA A 355 13.81 -9.30 7.76
N SER A 356 13.75 -10.46 8.44
CA SER A 356 14.92 -11.27 8.79
C SER A 356 15.43 -12.16 7.64
N SER A 357 14.70 -12.23 6.51
CA SER A 357 15.09 -13.06 5.37
C SER A 357 16.44 -12.62 4.79
N PRO A 358 17.33 -13.59 4.41
CA PRO A 358 18.57 -13.25 3.70
C PRO A 358 18.35 -12.37 2.47
N PHE A 359 17.29 -12.60 1.69
CA PHE A 359 16.97 -11.78 0.51
C PHE A 359 16.70 -10.31 0.85
N PHE A 360 16.17 -10.02 2.06
CA PHE A 360 15.97 -8.64 2.51
C PHE A 360 17.28 -7.96 2.87
N GLN A 361 18.29 -8.73 3.28
CA GLN A 361 19.61 -8.18 3.66
C GLN A 361 20.53 -7.98 2.46
N MET A 362 20.33 -8.71 1.35
CA MET A 362 21.17 -8.66 0.17
C MET A 362 21.30 -7.24 -0.40
N SER A 363 22.45 -6.95 -0.96
CA SER A 363 22.69 -5.83 -1.87
C SER A 363 21.91 -6.02 -3.17
N ARG A 364 21.87 -4.98 -4.00
CA ARG A 364 21.21 -5.02 -5.32
C ARG A 364 21.80 -6.09 -6.23
N GLU A 365 23.12 -6.16 -6.29
CA GLU A 365 23.89 -7.08 -7.12
C GLU A 365 23.74 -8.53 -6.65
N GLU A 366 23.82 -8.76 -5.34
CA GLU A 366 23.59 -10.09 -4.75
C GLU A 366 22.18 -10.59 -5.04
N LEU A 367 21.18 -9.72 -4.89
CA LEU A 367 19.79 -10.06 -5.16
C LEU A 367 19.55 -10.38 -6.64
N PHE A 368 20.12 -9.59 -7.56
CA PHE A 368 20.04 -9.86 -9.00
C PHE A 368 20.68 -11.21 -9.33
N ASN A 369 21.89 -11.49 -8.83
CA ASN A 369 22.59 -12.74 -9.06
C ASN A 369 21.81 -13.94 -8.51
N ALA A 370 21.18 -13.79 -7.34
CA ALA A 370 20.32 -14.82 -6.75
C ALA A 370 19.05 -15.08 -7.59
N TYR A 371 18.49 -14.04 -8.23
CA TYR A 371 17.29 -14.17 -9.05
C TYR A 371 17.56 -14.59 -10.49
N LEU A 372 18.75 -14.36 -11.01
CA LEU A 372 19.12 -14.62 -12.42
C LEU A 372 18.81 -16.05 -12.92
N PRO A 373 19.15 -17.13 -12.20
CA PRO A 373 18.81 -18.49 -12.65
C PRO A 373 17.29 -18.72 -12.74
N HIS A 374 16.51 -18.01 -11.92
CA HIS A 374 15.06 -18.11 -11.87
C HIS A 374 14.36 -17.25 -12.92
N LEU A 375 14.93 -16.12 -13.29
CA LEU A 375 14.46 -15.32 -14.44
C LEU A 375 14.61 -16.12 -15.73
N ARG A 376 15.70 -16.88 -15.89
CA ARG A 376 15.90 -17.80 -17.02
C ARG A 376 14.92 -18.98 -17.06
N LYS A 377 14.33 -19.38 -15.93
CA LYS A 377 13.23 -20.36 -15.95
C LYS A 377 11.96 -19.78 -16.56
N ILE A 378 11.71 -18.46 -16.38
CA ILE A 378 10.55 -17.78 -16.94
C ILE A 378 10.74 -17.48 -18.41
N ASN A 379 11.93 -16.99 -18.78
CA ASN A 379 12.33 -16.78 -20.17
C ASN A 379 13.74 -17.33 -20.37
N PRO A 380 13.89 -18.47 -21.08
CA PRO A 380 15.20 -19.10 -21.30
C PRO A 380 16.23 -18.22 -22.04
N ASP A 381 15.75 -17.25 -22.83
CA ASP A 381 16.62 -16.34 -23.60
C ASP A 381 17.11 -15.16 -22.75
N PHE A 382 16.63 -15.03 -21.49
CA PHE A 382 17.02 -13.93 -20.63
C PHE A 382 18.53 -13.92 -20.36
N SER A 383 19.17 -12.81 -20.73
CA SER A 383 20.61 -12.56 -20.50
C SER A 383 20.80 -11.33 -19.60
N PRO A 384 21.81 -11.33 -18.73
CA PRO A 384 22.21 -10.12 -18.00
C PRO A 384 22.47 -8.91 -18.92
N ASP A 385 22.92 -9.15 -20.16
CA ASP A 385 23.16 -8.11 -21.16
C ASP A 385 21.89 -7.36 -21.60
N TRP A 386 20.71 -7.89 -21.29
CA TRP A 386 19.45 -7.17 -21.48
C TRP A 386 19.28 -6.04 -20.48
N VAL A 387 19.89 -6.15 -19.28
CA VAL A 387 19.76 -5.21 -18.19
C VAL A 387 20.76 -4.07 -18.38
N GLU A 388 20.25 -2.84 -18.48
CA GLU A 388 21.06 -1.63 -18.60
C GLU A 388 21.27 -0.94 -17.26
N GLU A 389 20.25 -1.00 -16.41
CA GLU A 389 20.27 -0.35 -15.10
C GLU A 389 19.32 -1.07 -14.13
N MET A 390 19.63 -0.99 -12.84
CA MET A 390 18.84 -1.64 -11.78
C MET A 390 18.63 -0.70 -10.59
N TRP A 391 17.45 -0.75 -9.99
CA TRP A 391 17.14 -0.13 -8.69
C TRP A 391 16.67 -1.19 -7.71
N HIS A 392 16.93 -0.94 -6.45
CA HIS A 392 16.61 -1.85 -5.36
C HIS A 392 15.93 -1.08 -4.24
N PHE A 393 14.70 -1.45 -3.90
CA PHE A 393 13.93 -0.83 -2.83
C PHE A 393 13.49 -1.88 -1.81
N LYS A 394 13.57 -1.50 -0.54
CA LYS A 394 13.19 -2.31 0.61
C LYS A 394 12.16 -1.56 1.44
N GLU A 395 11.11 -2.23 1.85
CA GLU A 395 10.08 -1.68 2.72
C GLU A 395 9.71 -2.69 3.81
N ALA A 396 9.98 -2.33 5.06
CA ALA A 396 9.74 -3.22 6.19
C ALA A 396 8.25 -3.37 6.56
N ALA A 397 7.44 -2.38 6.24
CA ALA A 397 6.01 -2.33 6.54
C ALA A 397 5.15 -2.38 5.27
N ALA A 398 5.51 -3.23 4.31
CA ALA A 398 4.88 -3.24 3.00
C ALA A 398 3.44 -3.79 3.03
N GLN A 399 3.17 -4.86 3.78
CA GLN A 399 1.87 -5.53 3.79
C GLN A 399 1.44 -5.90 5.21
N PRO A 400 0.37 -5.30 5.74
CA PRO A 400 -0.24 -5.79 6.98
C PRO A 400 -0.78 -7.21 6.82
N ILE A 401 -0.57 -8.03 7.83
CA ILE A 401 -1.14 -9.36 7.98
C ILE A 401 -2.09 -9.31 9.15
N VAL A 402 -3.37 -9.46 8.89
CA VAL A 402 -4.41 -9.39 9.91
C VAL A 402 -4.83 -10.79 10.36
N PRO A 403 -5.05 -11.02 11.67
CA PRO A 403 -5.50 -12.30 12.19
C PRO A 403 -7.00 -12.55 11.93
N LEU A 404 -7.48 -13.74 12.33
CA LEU A 404 -8.93 -14.02 12.38
C LEU A 404 -9.63 -13.06 13.36
N ASN A 405 -10.88 -12.71 13.07
CA ASN A 405 -11.71 -11.77 13.86
C ASN A 405 -11.06 -10.41 14.07
N TYR A 406 -10.35 -9.92 13.06
CA TYR A 406 -9.59 -8.68 13.16
C TYR A 406 -10.46 -7.44 13.35
N SER A 407 -11.70 -7.43 12.88
CA SER A 407 -12.64 -6.32 13.10
C SER A 407 -12.74 -5.88 14.58
N LYS A 408 -12.56 -6.84 15.50
CA LYS A 408 -12.57 -6.60 16.95
C LYS A 408 -11.21 -6.16 17.53
N GLN A 409 -10.16 -6.22 16.74
CA GLN A 409 -8.78 -5.97 17.13
C GLN A 409 -8.17 -4.74 16.43
N ILE A 410 -8.93 -4.10 15.55
CA ILE A 410 -8.49 -2.89 14.86
C ILE A 410 -8.30 -1.78 15.91
N PRO A 411 -7.13 -1.12 15.99
CA PRO A 411 -6.96 0.00 16.87
C PRO A 411 -7.91 1.15 16.48
N ASP A 412 -8.52 1.79 17.47
CA ASP A 412 -9.41 2.91 17.25
C ASP A 412 -8.65 4.09 16.63
N TYR A 413 -9.31 4.87 15.78
CA TYR A 413 -8.72 6.06 15.16
C TYR A 413 -8.44 7.17 16.18
N ARG A 414 -9.36 7.38 17.13
CA ARG A 414 -9.11 8.19 18.33
C ARG A 414 -8.34 7.32 19.32
N THR A 415 -7.10 7.70 19.60
CA THR A 415 -6.31 6.97 20.59
C THR A 415 -6.81 7.25 22.00
N PRO A 416 -6.44 6.47 23.02
CA PRO A 416 -6.72 6.79 24.42
C PRO A 416 -6.12 8.11 24.91
N LEU A 417 -5.09 8.61 24.24
CA LEU A 417 -4.52 9.94 24.49
C LEU A 417 -5.36 10.97 23.73
N ARG A 418 -5.92 11.93 24.46
CA ARG A 418 -6.67 13.02 23.84
C ARG A 418 -5.81 13.74 22.80
N HIS A 419 -6.44 14.23 21.73
CA HIS A 419 -5.82 15.00 20.65
C HIS A 419 -4.79 14.21 19.80
N LEU A 420 -4.65 12.90 20.03
CA LEU A 420 -3.84 12.01 19.20
C LEU A 420 -4.72 11.05 18.39
N TYR A 421 -4.53 11.05 17.09
CA TYR A 421 -5.24 10.20 16.14
C TYR A 421 -4.27 9.27 15.41
N LEU A 422 -4.69 8.02 15.20
CA LEU A 422 -3.97 7.03 14.43
C LEU A 422 -4.69 6.78 13.10
N ALA A 423 -3.98 6.87 11.98
CA ALA A 423 -4.54 6.65 10.65
C ALA A 423 -3.53 5.93 9.74
N ASN A 424 -3.39 4.61 9.88
CA ASN A 424 -2.40 3.84 9.13
C ASN A 424 -3.00 2.60 8.42
N THR A 425 -2.17 1.88 7.69
CA THR A 425 -2.58 0.76 6.84
C THR A 425 -3.21 -0.42 7.57
N THR A 426 -2.98 -0.58 8.89
CA THR A 426 -3.60 -1.66 9.68
C THR A 426 -5.09 -1.44 9.93
N GLN A 427 -5.55 -0.20 9.80
CA GLN A 427 -6.97 0.17 9.96
C GLN A 427 -7.76 0.09 8.65
N ILE A 428 -7.10 -0.24 7.54
CA ILE A 428 -7.76 -0.54 6.26
C ILE A 428 -8.27 -1.98 6.31
N TYR A 429 -9.57 -2.13 6.54
CA TYR A 429 -10.24 -3.42 6.69
C TYR A 429 -11.74 -3.30 6.35
N PRO A 430 -12.38 -4.27 5.69
CA PRO A 430 -11.86 -5.58 5.26
C PRO A 430 -11.02 -5.55 3.97
N GLU A 431 -10.80 -4.38 3.43
CA GLU A 431 -10.03 -4.20 2.20
C GLU A 431 -8.54 -4.54 2.43
N ASP A 432 -7.83 -4.74 1.34
CA ASP A 432 -6.38 -4.77 1.34
C ASP A 432 -5.84 -3.35 1.20
N ARG A 433 -4.63 -3.10 1.71
CA ARG A 433 -3.98 -1.80 1.57
C ARG A 433 -3.95 -1.33 0.10
N GLY A 434 -4.05 -0.04 -0.13
CA GLY A 434 -3.98 0.56 -1.45
C GLY A 434 -4.05 2.08 -1.35
N THR A 435 -3.61 2.76 -2.41
CA THR A 435 -3.61 4.24 -2.45
C THR A 435 -5.02 4.80 -2.32
N ASN A 436 -6.02 4.17 -2.95
CA ASN A 436 -7.43 4.54 -2.80
C ASN A 436 -7.91 4.55 -1.35
N TYR A 437 -7.55 3.52 -0.59
CA TYR A 437 -7.95 3.41 0.82
C TYR A 437 -7.15 4.31 1.73
N SER A 438 -5.92 4.65 1.36
CA SER A 438 -5.12 5.66 2.06
C SER A 438 -5.72 7.05 1.88
N VAL A 439 -6.22 7.38 0.68
CA VAL A 439 -6.97 8.63 0.44
C VAL A 439 -8.25 8.66 1.26
N ARG A 440 -9.07 7.60 1.22
CA ARG A 440 -10.27 7.46 2.05
C ARG A 440 -9.97 7.66 3.55
N LEU A 441 -8.89 7.05 4.02
CA LEU A 441 -8.45 7.16 5.41
C LEU A 441 -8.08 8.60 5.78
N GLY A 442 -7.34 9.31 4.92
CA GLY A 442 -7.00 10.72 5.09
C GLY A 442 -8.23 11.63 5.14
N GLN A 443 -9.19 11.41 4.22
CA GLN A 443 -10.46 12.13 4.22
C GLN A 443 -11.27 11.89 5.49
N MET A 444 -11.34 10.64 5.95
CA MET A 444 -12.09 10.24 7.13
C MET A 444 -11.47 10.84 8.40
N ILE A 445 -10.14 10.73 8.57
CA ILE A 445 -9.49 11.25 9.79
C ILE A 445 -9.56 12.77 9.86
N ALA A 446 -9.48 13.48 8.73
CA ALA A 446 -9.65 14.92 8.70
C ALA A 446 -11.05 15.37 9.19
N ARG A 447 -12.10 14.67 8.75
CA ARG A 447 -13.47 14.93 9.24
C ARG A 447 -13.60 14.65 10.73
N MET A 448 -13.05 13.52 11.20
CA MET A 448 -13.10 13.13 12.61
C MET A 448 -12.43 14.17 13.52
N VAL A 449 -11.27 14.68 13.11
CA VAL A 449 -10.56 15.75 13.84
C VAL A 449 -11.41 17.01 13.88
N GLU A 450 -11.98 17.43 12.75
CA GLU A 450 -12.87 18.61 12.69
C GLU A 450 -14.11 18.45 13.59
N ASP A 451 -14.77 17.29 13.57
CA ASP A 451 -15.96 17.02 14.39
C ASP A 451 -15.64 17.10 15.88
N ASP A 452 -14.48 16.58 16.31
CA ASP A 452 -14.04 16.65 17.71
C ASP A 452 -13.75 18.10 18.13
N MET A 453 -13.08 18.88 17.29
CA MET A 453 -12.78 20.29 17.56
C MET A 453 -14.06 21.13 17.68
N ARG A 454 -15.02 20.92 16.79
CA ARG A 454 -16.33 21.61 16.86
C ARG A 454 -17.10 21.25 18.12
N SER A 455 -17.06 19.98 18.53
CA SER A 455 -17.76 19.51 19.72
C SER A 455 -17.15 20.04 21.02
N GLU A 456 -15.86 20.24 21.08
CA GLU A 456 -15.15 20.85 22.22
C GLU A 456 -15.42 22.35 22.30
N ASN A 457 -15.38 23.06 21.17
CA ASN A 457 -15.68 24.49 21.13
C ASN A 457 -17.14 24.81 21.49
N GLY A 458 -18.09 23.95 21.07
CA GLY A 458 -19.51 24.11 21.43
C GLY A 458 -19.85 23.78 22.90
N ARG A 459 -18.95 23.14 23.65
CA ARG A 459 -19.10 22.91 25.11
C ARG A 459 -18.50 24.04 25.94
N ASN A 460 -17.63 24.84 25.33
CA ASN A 460 -16.95 25.97 25.98
C ASN A 460 -17.63 27.32 25.71
N SER A 461 -18.62 27.34 24.83
CA SER A 461 -19.52 28.50 24.55
C SER A 461 -20.85 28.35 25.27
#